data_73bafe7e4b69a6449866db552285229b
#
_entry.id   73bafe7e4b69a6449866db552285229b
#
_cell.length_a   1.000
_cell.length_b   1.000
_cell.length_c   1.000
_cell.angle_alpha   90.00
_cell.angle_beta   90.00
_cell.angle_gamma   90.00
#
_symmetry.space_group_name_H-M   'P 1'
#
loop_
_entity.id
_entity.type
_entity.pdbx_description
1 polymer ?
#
loop_
_entity_poly.entity_id
_entity_poly.type
_entity_poly.pdbx_seq_one_letter_code
_entity_poly.pdbx_strand_id
1 'polypeptide(L)'
;VSLLGGGIVPCASALSPKAKLVELKVKSPEKDFPIRNVWVWTPAVPADQVKLLPVVYMLHGWPGSPNGMIAGVVAPLAKAFAHGAAPFIAVFPDGNALTHADSEWADSDDGRAMIETWLTKYVIKAVEAGNIRSRHDRAILGFSMGGYGAGIIALHHPNLYGQVITLAGYFVIDDLTNAFGYAPTHAAKAAYQTPTTFLKVANQVRWFLGESSQDYTELIRGQAAAWGKKLKSVKASYTESVESGGHSYIFVSNEIPKVTAWLKWAPMKPATPAPSASAIPTNSLRPTPSPTA
;
A
#
# COMPACT_ATOMS: atom_id res chain seq x y z
N VAL A 1 13.78 -32.14 -57.34
CA VAL A 1 14.19 -30.97 -56.56
C VAL A 1 12.95 -30.52 -55.78
N SER A 2 12.81 -30.89 -54.51
CA SER A 2 11.72 -30.48 -53.63
C SER A 2 12.16 -29.26 -52.81
N LEU A 3 11.49 -28.13 -52.98
CA LEU A 3 11.65 -26.97 -52.18
C LEU A 3 10.75 -27.07 -50.96
N LEU A 4 11.36 -27.25 -49.77
CA LEU A 4 10.70 -27.16 -48.48
C LEU A 4 10.48 -25.67 -48.17
N GLY A 5 9.23 -25.24 -48.24
CA GLY A 5 8.82 -23.92 -47.79
C GLY A 5 8.80 -23.86 -46.24
N GLY A 6 9.84 -23.26 -45.67
CA GLY A 6 9.87 -22.91 -44.26
C GLY A 6 8.92 -21.74 -43.99
N GLY A 7 7.74 -22.04 -43.42
CA GLY A 7 6.84 -21.00 -42.93
C GLY A 7 7.47 -20.26 -41.77
N ILE A 8 7.79 -18.97 -41.94
CA ILE A 8 8.15 -18.05 -40.87
C ILE A 8 6.88 -17.81 -40.06
N VAL A 9 6.79 -18.42 -38.88
CA VAL A 9 5.76 -18.05 -37.90
C VAL A 9 6.10 -16.63 -37.41
N PRO A 10 5.24 -15.61 -37.64
CA PRO A 10 5.51 -14.30 -37.11
C PRO A 10 5.53 -14.39 -35.58
N CYS A 11 6.70 -14.12 -35.01
CA CYS A 11 6.83 -13.90 -33.56
C CYS A 11 5.94 -12.71 -33.23
N ALA A 12 4.81 -12.95 -32.58
CA ALA A 12 3.96 -11.88 -32.07
C ALA A 12 4.84 -11.03 -31.15
N SER A 13 5.19 -9.82 -31.58
CA SER A 13 5.90 -8.86 -30.77
C SER A 13 5.02 -8.55 -29.56
N ALA A 14 5.29 -9.19 -28.43
CA ALA A 14 4.63 -8.85 -27.19
C ALA A 14 4.88 -7.37 -26.91
N LEU A 15 3.80 -6.58 -26.90
CA LEU A 15 3.87 -5.16 -26.57
C LEU A 15 4.58 -5.04 -25.21
N SER A 16 5.59 -4.18 -25.13
CA SER A 16 6.29 -3.91 -23.88
C SER A 16 5.30 -3.50 -22.81
N PRO A 17 5.39 -4.04 -21.57
CA PRO A 17 4.50 -3.68 -20.49
C PRO A 17 4.49 -2.17 -20.27
N LYS A 18 3.32 -1.59 -20.00
CA LYS A 18 3.17 -0.17 -19.66
C LYS A 18 2.63 -0.04 -18.24
N ALA A 19 3.14 0.93 -17.51
CA ALA A 19 2.56 1.30 -16.22
C ALA A 19 1.12 1.81 -16.41
N LYS A 20 0.26 1.54 -15.42
CA LYS A 20 -1.16 1.94 -15.45
C LYS A 20 -1.53 2.63 -14.15
N LEU A 21 -2.32 3.69 -14.25
CA LEU A 21 -2.99 4.34 -13.12
C LEU A 21 -4.49 4.20 -13.34
N VAL A 22 -5.19 3.58 -12.40
CA VAL A 22 -6.63 3.31 -12.49
C VAL A 22 -7.30 3.86 -11.24
N GLU A 23 -8.43 4.54 -11.42
CA GLU A 23 -9.31 4.96 -10.35
C GLU A 23 -10.34 3.87 -10.05
N LEU A 24 -10.45 3.51 -8.78
CA LEU A 24 -11.48 2.62 -8.25
C LEU A 24 -12.43 3.41 -7.36
N LYS A 25 -13.71 3.10 -7.46
CA LYS A 25 -14.73 3.59 -6.52
C LYS A 25 -15.00 2.49 -5.50
N VAL A 26 -14.61 2.74 -4.24
CA VAL A 26 -14.69 1.75 -3.18
C VAL A 26 -15.80 2.13 -2.20
N LYS A 27 -16.68 1.18 -1.89
CA LYS A 27 -17.72 1.36 -0.88
C LYS A 27 -17.09 1.77 0.46
N SER A 28 -17.70 2.75 1.13
CA SER A 28 -17.34 3.18 2.47
C SER A 28 -18.44 2.81 3.48
N PRO A 29 -18.10 2.58 4.76
CA PRO A 29 -19.09 2.39 5.81
C PRO A 29 -19.81 3.69 6.21
N GLU A 30 -19.31 4.86 5.78
CA GLU A 30 -19.84 6.16 6.11
C GLU A 30 -21.21 6.39 5.44
N LYS A 31 -22.19 6.83 6.24
CA LYS A 31 -23.55 7.06 5.75
C LYS A 31 -23.63 8.21 4.74
N ASP A 32 -22.91 9.31 5.02
CA ASP A 32 -22.94 10.52 4.22
C ASP A 32 -21.92 10.52 3.07
N PHE A 33 -20.99 9.56 3.07
CA PHE A 33 -19.99 9.40 2.04
C PHE A 33 -19.78 7.92 1.67
N PRO A 34 -20.80 7.28 1.09
CA PRO A 34 -20.84 5.82 0.95
C PRO A 34 -19.84 5.26 -0.07
N ILE A 35 -19.23 6.09 -0.91
CA ILE A 35 -18.27 5.71 -1.95
C ILE A 35 -17.11 6.68 -1.94
N ARG A 36 -15.88 6.15 -1.85
CA ARG A 36 -14.63 6.91 -1.90
C ARG A 36 -13.75 6.45 -3.05
N ASN A 37 -12.92 7.35 -3.54
CA ASN A 37 -11.99 7.08 -4.63
C ASN A 37 -10.68 6.50 -4.09
N VAL A 38 -10.13 5.55 -4.85
CA VAL A 38 -8.81 4.95 -4.63
C VAL A 38 -8.11 4.88 -5.97
N TRP A 39 -6.90 5.42 -6.07
CA TRP A 39 -6.08 5.26 -7.27
C TRP A 39 -5.10 4.11 -7.07
N VAL A 40 -4.95 3.28 -8.09
CA VAL A 40 -4.04 2.13 -8.10
C VAL A 40 -3.06 2.29 -9.25
N TRP A 41 -1.80 2.46 -8.92
CA TRP A 41 -0.72 2.49 -9.89
C TRP A 41 -0.03 1.14 -9.94
N THR A 42 -0.04 0.53 -11.12
CA THR A 42 0.65 -0.72 -11.43
C THR A 42 1.88 -0.42 -12.27
N PRO A 43 3.09 -0.86 -11.85
CA PRO A 43 4.30 -0.63 -12.63
C PRO A 43 4.29 -1.40 -13.96
N ALA A 44 5.23 -1.06 -14.83
CA ALA A 44 5.42 -1.68 -16.14
C ALA A 44 6.04 -3.09 -15.99
N VAL A 45 5.22 -4.08 -15.64
CA VAL A 45 5.59 -5.50 -15.53
C VAL A 45 4.67 -6.35 -16.39
N PRO A 46 5.07 -7.59 -16.79
CA PRO A 46 4.21 -8.54 -17.48
C PRO A 46 2.89 -8.79 -16.71
N ALA A 47 1.79 -8.94 -17.44
CA ALA A 47 0.45 -9.03 -16.84
C ALA A 47 0.28 -10.22 -15.89
N ASP A 48 0.94 -11.33 -16.15
CA ASP A 48 0.97 -12.52 -15.30
C ASP A 48 1.71 -12.31 -13.98
N GLN A 49 2.64 -11.35 -13.93
CA GLN A 49 3.38 -11.00 -12.73
C GLN A 49 2.64 -10.02 -11.82
N VAL A 50 1.70 -9.22 -12.35
CA VAL A 50 0.98 -8.19 -11.57
C VAL A 50 0.34 -8.77 -10.30
N LYS A 51 -0.27 -9.94 -10.40
CA LYS A 51 -0.90 -10.61 -9.25
C LYS A 51 0.10 -11.08 -8.18
N LEU A 52 1.38 -11.17 -8.51
CA LEU A 52 2.44 -11.59 -7.58
C LEU A 52 3.09 -10.39 -6.88
N LEU A 53 2.86 -9.17 -7.36
CA LEU A 53 3.46 -7.98 -6.80
C LEU A 53 2.97 -7.72 -5.37
N PRO A 54 3.88 -7.30 -4.47
CA PRO A 54 3.51 -6.70 -3.20
C PRO A 54 2.69 -5.43 -3.39
N VAL A 55 2.07 -4.94 -2.31
CA VAL A 55 1.24 -3.75 -2.32
C VAL A 55 1.69 -2.76 -1.26
N VAL A 56 1.81 -1.48 -1.63
CA VAL A 56 2.08 -0.38 -0.70
C VAL A 56 0.90 0.60 -0.71
N TYR A 57 0.24 0.76 0.43
CA TYR A 57 -0.80 1.77 0.63
C TYR A 57 -0.14 3.08 1.03
N MET A 58 -0.40 4.16 0.25
CA MET A 58 0.28 5.45 0.37
C MET A 58 -0.69 6.54 0.79
N LEU A 59 -0.56 6.98 2.02
CA LEU A 59 -1.46 7.90 2.71
C LEU A 59 -0.96 9.34 2.55
N HIS A 60 -1.81 10.22 1.99
CA HIS A 60 -1.49 11.65 1.84
C HIS A 60 -1.57 12.40 3.17
N GLY A 61 -0.93 13.58 3.24
CA GLY A 61 -1.03 14.52 4.34
C GLY A 61 -2.27 15.42 4.25
N TRP A 62 -2.43 16.32 5.23
CA TRP A 62 -3.43 17.36 5.23
C TRP A 62 -2.79 18.76 5.34
N PRO A 63 -3.30 19.79 4.61
CA PRO A 63 -4.22 19.65 3.49
C PRO A 63 -3.57 18.93 2.31
N GLY A 64 -4.26 17.94 1.72
CA GLY A 64 -3.70 17.12 0.65
C GLY A 64 -4.74 16.23 -0.01
N SER A 65 -4.25 15.42 -0.93
CA SER A 65 -5.10 14.49 -1.69
C SER A 65 -4.26 13.35 -2.29
N PRO A 66 -4.89 12.28 -2.76
CA PRO A 66 -4.23 11.24 -3.54
C PRO A 66 -3.42 11.80 -4.72
N ASN A 67 -3.92 12.82 -5.41
CA ASN A 67 -3.24 13.41 -6.57
C ASN A 67 -1.89 14.05 -6.19
N GLY A 68 -1.82 14.73 -5.03
CA GLY A 68 -0.56 15.27 -4.52
C GLY A 68 0.46 14.16 -4.24
N MET A 69 0.01 13.08 -3.60
CA MET A 69 0.84 11.92 -3.32
C MET A 69 1.31 11.23 -4.61
N ILE A 70 0.41 11.01 -5.56
CA ILE A 70 0.72 10.44 -6.88
C ILE A 70 1.80 11.28 -7.59
N ALA A 71 1.62 12.60 -7.63
CA ALA A 71 2.57 13.52 -8.26
C ALA A 71 3.97 13.46 -7.61
N GLY A 72 4.02 13.27 -6.27
CA GLY A 72 5.29 13.18 -5.54
C GLY A 72 6.01 11.85 -5.69
N VAL A 73 5.30 10.74 -5.93
CA VAL A 73 5.93 9.41 -5.80
C VAL A 73 5.99 8.58 -7.08
N VAL A 74 5.07 8.73 -8.03
CA VAL A 74 4.98 7.81 -9.19
C VAL A 74 6.22 7.89 -10.08
N ALA A 75 6.69 9.08 -10.40
CA ALA A 75 7.90 9.23 -11.24
C ALA A 75 9.17 8.70 -10.54
N PRO A 76 9.45 9.02 -9.25
CA PRO A 76 10.54 8.40 -8.50
C PRO A 76 10.44 6.87 -8.41
N LEU A 77 9.24 6.30 -8.19
CA LEU A 77 9.03 4.86 -8.17
C LEU A 77 9.37 4.21 -9.52
N ALA A 78 8.83 4.77 -10.62
CA ALA A 78 9.11 4.27 -11.96
C ALA A 78 10.62 4.28 -12.25
N LYS A 79 11.31 5.36 -11.84
CA LYS A 79 12.77 5.45 -11.94
C LYS A 79 13.47 4.39 -11.10
N ALA A 80 13.09 4.20 -9.84
CA ALA A 80 13.70 3.21 -8.96
C ALA A 80 13.54 1.79 -9.52
N PHE A 81 12.35 1.44 -10.01
CA PHE A 81 12.08 0.13 -10.60
C PHE A 81 12.87 -0.11 -11.89
N ALA A 82 13.01 0.92 -12.73
CA ALA A 82 13.86 0.84 -13.92
C ALA A 82 15.35 0.63 -13.60
N HIS A 83 15.78 1.00 -12.36
CA HIS A 83 17.13 0.78 -11.86
C HIS A 83 17.27 -0.47 -10.96
N GLY A 84 16.29 -1.37 -10.99
CA GLY A 84 16.38 -2.69 -10.38
C GLY A 84 15.80 -2.81 -8.96
N ALA A 85 15.15 -1.75 -8.44
CA ALA A 85 14.38 -1.91 -7.21
C ALA A 85 13.20 -2.89 -7.45
N ALA A 86 12.87 -3.70 -6.44
CA ALA A 86 11.78 -4.66 -6.54
C ALA A 86 10.44 -3.94 -6.72
N PRO A 87 9.67 -4.21 -7.80
CA PRO A 87 8.44 -3.52 -8.10
C PRO A 87 7.31 -3.92 -7.15
N PHE A 88 6.38 -3.01 -6.93
CA PHE A 88 5.15 -3.21 -6.16
C PHE A 88 4.01 -2.36 -6.72
N ILE A 89 2.77 -2.70 -6.38
CA ILE A 89 1.59 -1.90 -6.68
C ILE A 89 1.49 -0.78 -5.64
N ALA A 90 1.35 0.47 -6.09
CA ALA A 90 1.11 1.61 -5.20
C ALA A 90 -0.38 1.99 -5.19
N VAL A 91 -0.95 2.12 -3.99
CA VAL A 91 -2.37 2.40 -3.76
C VAL A 91 -2.50 3.72 -3.05
N PHE A 92 -3.31 4.63 -3.59
CA PHE A 92 -3.50 5.99 -3.10
C PHE A 92 -4.98 6.19 -2.73
N PRO A 93 -5.39 5.86 -1.49
CA PRO A 93 -6.74 6.10 -1.02
C PRO A 93 -6.96 7.58 -0.69
N ASP A 94 -8.20 8.04 -0.78
CA ASP A 94 -8.60 9.38 -0.36
C ASP A 94 -9.03 9.35 1.11
N GLY A 95 -8.18 9.89 1.98
CA GLY A 95 -8.41 9.97 3.43
C GLY A 95 -9.14 11.21 3.89
N ASN A 96 -9.53 12.13 2.99
CA ASN A 96 -10.26 13.33 3.38
C ASN A 96 -11.69 12.97 3.84
N ALA A 97 -12.15 13.57 4.92
CA ALA A 97 -13.51 13.41 5.39
C ALA A 97 -14.35 14.66 5.06
N LEU A 98 -15.66 14.48 4.85
CA LEU A 98 -16.57 15.59 4.53
C LEU A 98 -16.77 16.54 5.70
N THR A 99 -16.82 16.00 6.92
CA THR A 99 -17.16 16.74 8.14
C THR A 99 -15.96 17.01 9.05
N HIS A 100 -14.90 16.22 8.89
CA HIS A 100 -13.63 16.36 9.59
C HIS A 100 -12.56 16.58 8.54
N ALA A 101 -12.19 17.82 8.28
CA ALA A 101 -11.28 18.21 7.19
C ALA A 101 -9.91 17.52 7.30
N ASP A 102 -9.43 17.36 8.52
CA ASP A 102 -8.25 16.55 8.87
C ASP A 102 -8.74 15.26 9.53
N SER A 103 -8.66 14.14 8.85
CA SER A 103 -9.22 12.88 9.34
C SER A 103 -8.28 12.09 10.25
N GLU A 104 -7.02 12.49 10.32
CA GLU A 104 -5.95 11.71 10.97
C GLU A 104 -5.90 10.24 10.53
N TRP A 105 -6.51 9.90 9.41
CA TRP A 105 -6.72 8.53 8.92
C TRP A 105 -7.42 7.61 9.93
N ALA A 106 -8.16 8.18 10.85
CA ALA A 106 -8.84 7.51 11.96
C ALA A 106 -10.33 7.32 11.70
N ASP A 107 -10.95 6.51 12.55
CA ASP A 107 -12.40 6.45 12.68
C ASP A 107 -12.86 7.46 13.72
N SER A 108 -13.71 8.42 13.32
CA SER A 108 -14.30 9.39 14.23
C SER A 108 -15.36 8.75 15.14
N ASP A 109 -15.55 9.30 16.32
CA ASP A 109 -16.51 8.79 17.31
C ASP A 109 -17.97 8.86 16.83
N ASP A 110 -18.28 9.88 16.05
CA ASP A 110 -19.62 10.10 15.50
C ASP A 110 -19.92 9.26 14.23
N GLY A 111 -18.93 8.49 13.74
CA GLY A 111 -19.05 7.62 12.57
C GLY A 111 -19.13 8.36 11.23
N ARG A 112 -18.86 9.68 11.20
CA ARG A 112 -18.88 10.47 9.97
C ARG A 112 -17.60 10.38 9.16
N ALA A 113 -16.48 10.02 9.82
CA ALA A 113 -15.22 9.70 9.20
C ALA A 113 -14.79 8.31 9.68
N MET A 114 -14.93 7.30 8.82
CA MET A 114 -14.60 5.90 9.13
C MET A 114 -13.41 5.42 8.30
N ILE A 115 -12.33 6.24 8.32
CA ILE A 115 -11.23 6.12 7.35
C ILE A 115 -10.36 4.90 7.63
N GLU A 116 -10.04 4.60 8.89
CA GLU A 116 -9.26 3.41 9.26
C GLU A 116 -10.03 2.12 8.90
N THR A 117 -11.32 2.05 9.27
CA THR A 117 -12.19 0.92 8.91
C THR A 117 -12.32 0.78 7.40
N TRP A 118 -12.51 1.89 6.68
CA TRP A 118 -12.60 1.87 5.23
C TRP A 118 -11.31 1.34 4.59
N LEU A 119 -10.16 1.86 4.99
CA LEU A 119 -8.87 1.43 4.45
C LEU A 119 -8.61 -0.06 4.71
N THR A 120 -8.78 -0.50 5.96
CA THR A 120 -8.38 -1.84 6.37
C THR A 120 -9.35 -2.94 5.94
N LYS A 121 -10.65 -2.63 5.79
CA LYS A 121 -11.68 -3.63 5.46
C LYS A 121 -12.17 -3.54 4.01
N TYR A 122 -12.31 -2.33 3.47
CA TYR A 122 -12.94 -2.13 2.16
C TYR A 122 -11.90 -1.94 1.05
N VAL A 123 -10.91 -1.06 1.27
CA VAL A 123 -9.89 -0.78 0.25
C VAL A 123 -9.01 -1.99 0.01
N ILE A 124 -8.48 -2.62 1.05
CA ILE A 124 -7.65 -3.84 0.92
C ILE A 124 -8.43 -4.90 0.14
N LYS A 125 -9.69 -5.15 0.52
CA LYS A 125 -10.52 -6.14 -0.16
C LYS A 125 -10.77 -5.80 -1.64
N ALA A 126 -11.00 -4.54 -1.96
CA ALA A 126 -11.27 -4.10 -3.33
C ALA A 126 -10.03 -4.16 -4.21
N VAL A 127 -8.89 -3.68 -3.70
CA VAL A 127 -7.61 -3.64 -4.44
C VAL A 127 -7.01 -5.03 -4.63
N GLU A 128 -7.09 -5.86 -3.61
CA GLU A 128 -6.50 -7.20 -3.61
C GLU A 128 -7.51 -8.31 -3.94
N ALA A 129 -8.65 -7.95 -4.54
CA ALA A 129 -9.69 -8.91 -4.92
C ALA A 129 -9.11 -10.09 -5.73
N GLY A 130 -9.40 -11.31 -5.26
CA GLY A 130 -8.90 -12.54 -5.88
C GLY A 130 -7.45 -12.90 -5.57
N ASN A 131 -6.69 -12.03 -4.85
CA ASN A 131 -5.32 -12.31 -4.44
C ASN A 131 -4.90 -11.49 -3.20
N ILE A 132 -5.47 -11.81 -2.05
CA ILE A 132 -5.16 -11.16 -0.77
C ILE A 132 -3.70 -11.45 -0.39
N ARG A 133 -2.92 -10.38 -0.17
CA ARG A 133 -1.51 -10.47 0.21
C ARG A 133 -1.38 -10.81 1.69
N SER A 134 -0.30 -11.50 1.99
CA SER A 134 0.13 -11.64 3.38
C SER A 134 0.64 -10.30 3.92
N ARG A 135 0.79 -10.18 5.25
CA ARG A 135 1.42 -9.00 5.84
C ARG A 135 2.85 -8.75 5.33
N HIS A 136 3.55 -9.81 4.90
CA HIS A 136 4.93 -9.71 4.41
C HIS A 136 5.04 -9.11 3.00
N ASP A 137 3.92 -9.13 2.26
CA ASP A 137 3.80 -8.56 0.92
C ASP A 137 2.96 -7.29 0.92
N ARG A 138 2.71 -6.71 2.11
CA ARG A 138 1.96 -5.48 2.26
C ARG A 138 2.71 -4.49 3.16
N ALA A 139 2.84 -3.25 2.67
CA ALA A 139 3.38 -2.14 3.44
C ALA A 139 2.38 -0.97 3.46
N ILE A 140 2.55 -0.10 4.45
CA ILE A 140 1.84 1.17 4.54
C ILE A 140 2.87 2.30 4.64
N LEU A 141 2.68 3.33 3.82
CA LEU A 141 3.51 4.53 3.77
C LEU A 141 2.62 5.75 3.93
N GLY A 142 3.05 6.72 4.69
CA GLY A 142 2.32 7.98 4.80
C GLY A 142 3.21 9.20 4.98
N PHE A 143 2.68 10.36 4.57
CA PHE A 143 3.31 11.66 4.70
C PHE A 143 2.51 12.56 5.63
N SER A 144 3.16 13.25 6.59
CA SER A 144 2.52 14.20 7.50
C SER A 144 1.39 13.53 8.30
N MET A 145 0.13 14.02 8.21
CA MET A 145 -1.07 13.34 8.71
C MET A 145 -1.09 11.85 8.28
N GLY A 146 -0.75 11.55 7.02
CA GLY A 146 -0.65 10.18 6.55
C GLY A 146 0.47 9.41 7.23
N GLY A 147 1.56 10.07 7.66
CA GLY A 147 2.64 9.46 8.44
C GLY A 147 2.17 9.03 9.82
N TYR A 148 1.39 9.86 10.51
CA TYR A 148 0.68 9.47 11.72
C TYR A 148 -0.27 8.31 11.44
N GLY A 149 -1.14 8.45 10.44
CA GLY A 149 -2.11 7.41 10.05
C GLY A 149 -1.44 6.07 9.73
N ALA A 150 -0.35 6.06 8.96
CA ALA A 150 0.39 4.84 8.67
C ALA A 150 0.94 4.18 9.94
N GLY A 151 1.47 4.97 10.86
CA GLY A 151 1.99 4.50 12.13
C GLY A 151 0.92 3.89 13.02
N ILE A 152 -0.17 4.63 13.28
CA ILE A 152 -1.22 4.18 14.20
C ILE A 152 -2.02 2.99 13.64
N ILE A 153 -2.36 3.00 12.35
CA ILE A 153 -3.07 1.89 11.69
C ILE A 153 -2.25 0.60 11.74
N ALA A 154 -0.95 0.67 11.52
CA ALA A 154 -0.10 -0.52 11.63
C ALA A 154 0.01 -1.04 13.06
N LEU A 155 -0.05 -0.17 14.07
CA LEU A 155 -0.09 -0.55 15.47
C LEU A 155 -1.43 -1.19 15.87
N HIS A 156 -2.55 -0.69 15.36
CA HIS A 156 -3.87 -1.29 15.55
C HIS A 156 -4.01 -2.64 14.83
N HIS A 157 -3.38 -2.78 13.65
CA HIS A 157 -3.51 -3.93 12.77
C HIS A 157 -2.15 -4.58 12.43
N PRO A 158 -1.37 -5.06 13.40
CA PRO A 158 -0.01 -5.58 13.16
C PRO A 158 0.01 -6.82 12.27
N ASN A 159 -1.16 -7.46 12.05
CA ASN A 159 -1.31 -8.61 11.16
C ASN A 159 -1.60 -8.22 9.70
N LEU A 160 -1.89 -6.95 9.41
CA LEU A 160 -2.15 -6.48 8.05
C LEU A 160 -0.90 -6.03 7.33
N TYR A 161 0.03 -5.37 8.02
CA TYR A 161 1.21 -4.74 7.42
C TYR A 161 2.48 -5.28 8.06
N GLY A 162 3.45 -5.67 7.24
CA GLY A 162 4.77 -6.10 7.72
C GLY A 162 5.78 -4.97 7.81
N GLN A 163 5.53 -3.87 7.09
CA GLN A 163 6.45 -2.75 6.96
C GLN A 163 5.68 -1.43 6.98
N VAL A 164 6.20 -0.46 7.71
CA VAL A 164 5.60 0.86 7.93
C VAL A 164 6.62 1.93 7.58
N ILE A 165 6.22 2.87 6.77
CA ILE A 165 7.04 4.01 6.38
C ILE A 165 6.31 5.29 6.79
N THR A 166 6.93 6.09 7.65
CA THR A 166 6.40 7.38 8.08
C THR A 166 7.34 8.47 7.58
N LEU A 167 6.85 9.33 6.71
CA LEU A 167 7.59 10.45 6.15
C LEU A 167 7.04 11.74 6.73
N ALA A 168 7.86 12.48 7.47
CA ALA A 168 7.45 13.66 8.23
C ALA A 168 6.18 13.43 9.06
N GLY A 169 6.09 12.23 9.66
CA GLY A 169 4.98 11.83 10.53
C GLY A 169 5.21 12.26 11.97
N TYR A 170 4.17 12.19 12.79
CA TYR A 170 4.21 12.42 14.23
C TYR A 170 3.64 11.22 14.98
N PHE A 171 3.91 11.14 16.29
CA PHE A 171 3.55 9.99 17.13
C PHE A 171 2.93 10.44 18.45
N VAL A 172 2.27 11.57 18.40
CA VAL A 172 1.46 12.16 19.48
C VAL A 172 0.06 12.40 18.93
N ILE A 173 -0.92 12.45 19.83
CA ILE A 173 -2.26 12.90 19.44
C ILE A 173 -2.21 14.39 19.13
N ASP A 174 -2.76 14.77 17.99
CA ASP A 174 -3.10 16.14 17.65
C ASP A 174 -4.52 16.17 17.11
N ASP A 175 -5.43 16.79 17.84
CA ASP A 175 -6.84 16.91 17.46
C ASP A 175 -7.26 18.38 17.35
N LEU A 176 -6.36 19.22 16.84
CA LEU A 176 -6.61 20.67 16.65
C LEU A 176 -7.82 20.95 15.77
N THR A 177 -8.12 20.04 14.85
CA THR A 177 -9.24 20.13 13.91
C THR A 177 -10.45 19.31 14.33
N ASN A 178 -10.41 18.70 15.51
CA ASN A 178 -11.42 17.75 16.00
C ASN A 178 -11.61 16.56 15.03
N ALA A 179 -10.50 16.05 14.48
CA ALA A 179 -10.49 14.97 13.53
C ALA A 179 -11.14 13.68 14.06
N PHE A 180 -10.94 13.41 15.35
CA PHE A 180 -11.49 12.22 15.98
C PHE A 180 -12.97 12.37 16.37
N GLY A 181 -13.53 13.57 16.36
CA GLY A 181 -14.96 13.84 16.63
C GLY A 181 -15.41 13.51 18.05
N TYR A 182 -14.51 13.50 19.03
CA TYR A 182 -14.86 13.23 20.44
C TYR A 182 -14.31 14.29 21.40
N ALA A 183 -14.99 14.42 22.52
CA ALA A 183 -14.53 15.35 23.56
C ALA A 183 -13.22 14.84 24.22
N PRO A 184 -12.34 15.74 24.69
CA PRO A 184 -11.11 15.37 25.40
C PRO A 184 -11.32 14.46 26.62
N THR A 185 -12.54 14.40 27.15
CA THR A 185 -12.94 13.53 28.27
C THR A 185 -13.07 12.05 27.92
N HIS A 186 -13.05 11.71 26.64
CA HIS A 186 -13.12 10.30 26.20
C HIS A 186 -11.74 9.62 26.26
N ALA A 187 -11.20 9.45 27.44
CA ALA A 187 -9.84 8.97 27.69
C ALA A 187 -9.51 7.65 26.98
N ALA A 188 -10.46 6.71 26.93
CA ALA A 188 -10.25 5.42 26.27
C ALA A 188 -10.04 5.59 24.73
N LYS A 189 -10.79 6.50 24.11
CA LYS A 189 -10.66 6.79 22.67
C LYS A 189 -9.41 7.57 22.38
N ALA A 190 -9.06 8.54 23.21
CA ALA A 190 -7.78 9.23 23.12
C ALA A 190 -6.60 8.25 23.27
N ALA A 191 -6.68 7.31 24.21
CA ALA A 191 -5.66 6.27 24.36
C ALA A 191 -5.58 5.37 23.11
N TYR A 192 -6.70 5.05 22.47
CA TYR A 192 -6.72 4.27 21.24
C TYR A 192 -6.01 5.01 20.09
N GLN A 193 -6.11 6.31 20.00
CA GLN A 193 -5.42 7.11 18.98
C GLN A 193 -3.98 7.50 19.37
N THR A 194 -3.50 7.09 20.55
CA THR A 194 -2.15 7.41 21.02
C THR A 194 -1.16 6.28 20.68
N PRO A 195 -0.19 6.49 19.78
CA PRO A 195 0.73 5.44 19.32
C PRO A 195 1.49 4.74 20.46
N THR A 196 1.85 5.45 21.53
CA THR A 196 2.56 4.87 22.68
C THR A 196 1.75 3.84 23.45
N THR A 197 0.42 3.85 23.37
CA THR A 197 -0.46 2.83 23.96
C THR A 197 -0.16 1.44 23.37
N PHE A 198 0.21 1.40 22.10
CA PHE A 198 0.47 0.17 21.35
C PHE A 198 1.96 -0.15 21.18
N LEU A 199 2.83 0.50 21.95
CA LEU A 199 4.27 0.33 21.79
C LEU A 199 4.75 -1.14 21.88
N LYS A 200 4.07 -1.96 22.69
CA LYS A 200 4.42 -3.39 22.85
C LYS A 200 4.28 -4.21 21.56
N VAL A 201 3.40 -3.81 20.64
CA VAL A 201 3.22 -4.52 19.35
C VAL A 201 4.07 -3.93 18.22
N ALA A 202 4.75 -2.80 18.47
CA ALA A 202 5.57 -2.13 17.45
C ALA A 202 6.74 -3.01 16.96
N ASN A 203 7.20 -3.98 17.75
CA ASN A 203 8.24 -4.92 17.35
C ASN A 203 7.77 -5.99 16.34
N GLN A 204 6.48 -6.06 16.07
CA GLN A 204 5.91 -6.98 15.07
C GLN A 204 6.04 -6.46 13.64
N VAL A 205 6.35 -5.19 13.45
CA VAL A 205 6.51 -4.54 12.14
C VAL A 205 7.90 -3.92 12.01
N ARG A 206 8.34 -3.72 10.77
CA ARG A 206 9.57 -2.97 10.48
C ARG A 206 9.22 -1.51 10.21
N TRP A 207 10.03 -0.58 10.69
CA TRP A 207 9.79 0.85 10.62
C TRP A 207 10.83 1.57 9.79
N PHE A 208 10.39 2.45 8.89
CA PHE A 208 11.21 3.47 8.26
C PHE A 208 10.68 4.83 8.69
N LEU A 209 11.54 5.62 9.32
CA LEU A 209 11.22 6.92 9.89
C LEU A 209 11.98 7.99 9.11
N GLY A 210 11.28 8.66 8.19
CA GLY A 210 11.85 9.78 7.42
C GLY A 210 11.47 11.12 8.02
N GLU A 211 12.47 11.99 8.19
CA GLU A 211 12.31 13.39 8.64
C GLU A 211 13.03 14.32 7.68
N SER A 212 12.43 15.47 7.38
CA SER A 212 13.12 16.47 6.57
C SER A 212 13.99 17.37 7.43
N SER A 213 15.26 17.52 7.05
CA SER A 213 16.19 18.46 7.69
C SER A 213 15.74 19.92 7.61
N GLN A 214 14.80 20.23 6.73
CA GLN A 214 14.24 21.56 6.47
C GLN A 214 12.78 21.67 6.90
N ASP A 215 12.28 20.73 7.67
CA ASP A 215 10.93 20.79 8.23
C ASP A 215 10.97 21.55 9.57
N TYR A 216 10.33 22.69 9.59
CA TYR A 216 10.25 23.56 10.78
C TYR A 216 8.90 23.47 11.48
N THR A 217 8.03 22.56 11.06
CA THR A 217 6.73 22.32 11.70
C THR A 217 6.95 21.76 13.10
N GLU A 218 6.47 22.47 14.13
CA GLU A 218 6.70 22.10 15.53
C GLU A 218 6.21 20.71 15.87
N LEU A 219 5.03 20.32 15.33
CA LEU A 219 4.45 18.99 15.53
C LEU A 219 5.33 17.87 14.96
N ILE A 220 6.09 18.13 13.90
CA ILE A 220 6.83 17.10 13.13
C ILE A 220 8.27 16.97 13.60
N ARG A 221 8.91 18.11 13.85
CA ARG A 221 10.36 18.16 14.11
C ARG A 221 10.78 17.30 15.31
N GLY A 222 11.69 16.35 15.07
CA GLY A 222 12.23 15.46 16.08
C GLY A 222 11.34 14.27 16.43
N GLN A 223 10.18 14.12 15.81
CA GLN A 223 9.26 13.02 16.07
C GLN A 223 9.84 11.68 15.63
N ALA A 224 10.52 11.62 14.48
CA ALA A 224 11.17 10.40 14.02
C ALA A 224 12.19 9.88 15.04
N ALA A 225 13.10 10.76 15.51
CA ALA A 225 14.10 10.40 16.51
C ALA A 225 13.48 10.05 17.86
N ALA A 226 12.43 10.75 18.29
CA ALA A 226 11.72 10.44 19.53
C ALA A 226 11.04 9.08 19.48
N TRP A 227 10.39 8.76 18.36
CA TRP A 227 9.75 7.46 18.14
C TRP A 227 10.79 6.35 18.00
N GLY A 228 11.91 6.57 17.29
CA GLY A 228 13.03 5.64 17.18
C GLY A 228 13.55 5.19 18.55
N LYS A 229 13.70 6.12 19.51
CA LYS A 229 14.05 5.77 20.89
C LYS A 229 13.04 4.85 21.55
N LYS A 230 11.73 5.06 21.33
CA LYS A 230 10.67 4.17 21.84
C LYS A 230 10.70 2.80 21.17
N LEU A 231 10.88 2.74 19.86
CA LEU A 231 11.04 1.50 19.09
C LEU A 231 12.23 0.67 19.59
N LYS A 232 13.36 1.33 19.86
CA LYS A 232 14.55 0.71 20.42
C LYS A 232 14.25 0.06 21.80
N SER A 233 13.47 0.72 22.64
CA SER A 233 13.14 0.20 23.98
C SER A 233 12.35 -1.11 23.97
N VAL A 234 11.60 -1.37 22.90
CA VAL A 234 10.83 -2.61 22.68
C VAL A 234 11.48 -3.55 21.66
N LYS A 235 12.75 -3.30 21.29
CA LYS A 235 13.52 -4.09 20.33
C LYS A 235 12.84 -4.21 18.95
N ALA A 236 12.09 -3.19 18.53
CA ALA A 236 11.53 -3.12 17.19
C ALA A 236 12.63 -2.80 16.17
N SER A 237 12.50 -3.35 14.97
CA SER A 237 13.40 -3.06 13.86
C SER A 237 13.02 -1.72 13.22
N TYR A 238 13.93 -0.77 13.19
CA TYR A 238 13.69 0.53 12.56
C TYR A 238 14.92 1.09 11.86
N THR A 239 14.69 2.00 10.94
CA THR A 239 15.69 2.79 10.22
C THR A 239 15.25 4.25 10.26
N GLU A 240 16.13 5.15 10.60
CA GLU A 240 15.92 6.58 10.50
C GLU A 240 16.55 7.10 9.20
N SER A 241 15.90 8.05 8.55
CA SER A 241 16.40 8.77 7.38
C SER A 241 16.17 10.26 7.56
N VAL A 242 17.17 11.03 7.18
CA VAL A 242 17.06 12.49 7.10
C VAL A 242 17.35 12.91 5.67
N GLU A 243 16.45 13.73 5.10
CA GLU A 243 16.57 14.22 3.73
C GLU A 243 16.16 15.70 3.63
N SER A 244 16.48 16.33 2.53
CA SER A 244 16.06 17.71 2.24
C SER A 244 14.67 17.75 1.60
N GLY A 245 14.06 18.94 1.51
CA GLY A 245 12.81 19.15 0.78
C GLY A 245 11.68 19.80 1.59
N GLY A 246 11.91 20.13 2.85
CA GLY A 246 10.92 20.79 3.71
C GLY A 246 9.70 19.90 3.99
N HIS A 247 8.60 20.50 4.45
CA HIS A 247 7.33 19.80 4.64
C HIS A 247 6.55 19.76 3.32
N SER A 248 7.00 18.92 2.38
CA SER A 248 6.44 18.89 1.03
C SER A 248 6.59 17.53 0.33
N TYR A 249 5.88 17.36 -0.80
CA TYR A 249 6.07 16.19 -1.66
C TYR A 249 7.44 16.14 -2.35
N ILE A 250 8.26 17.22 -2.32
CA ILE A 250 9.66 17.18 -2.75
C ILE A 250 10.44 16.28 -1.80
N PHE A 251 10.28 16.47 -0.47
CA PHE A 251 10.86 15.59 0.52
C PHE A 251 10.44 14.13 0.32
N VAL A 252 9.14 13.89 0.14
CA VAL A 252 8.63 12.53 -0.15
C VAL A 252 9.32 11.94 -1.36
N SER A 253 9.42 12.71 -2.45
CA SER A 253 10.07 12.29 -3.70
C SER A 253 11.55 11.92 -3.48
N ASN A 254 12.27 12.70 -2.67
CA ASN A 254 13.68 12.48 -2.35
C ASN A 254 13.89 11.20 -1.51
N GLU A 255 12.92 10.84 -0.67
CA GLU A 255 12.98 9.63 0.15
C GLU A 255 12.64 8.33 -0.61
N ILE A 256 11.91 8.38 -1.72
CA ILE A 256 11.47 7.18 -2.45
C ILE A 256 12.61 6.22 -2.83
N PRO A 257 13.79 6.67 -3.30
CA PRO A 257 14.89 5.75 -3.59
C PRO A 257 15.37 4.97 -2.37
N LYS A 258 15.43 5.61 -1.20
CA LYS A 258 15.82 4.97 0.06
C LYS A 258 14.74 4.02 0.56
N VAL A 259 13.47 4.43 0.48
CA VAL A 259 12.31 3.59 0.82
C VAL A 259 12.28 2.34 -0.03
N THR A 260 12.44 2.45 -1.35
CA THR A 260 12.44 1.29 -2.26
C THR A 260 13.59 0.33 -2.00
N ALA A 261 14.77 0.84 -1.67
CA ALA A 261 15.93 0.03 -1.28
C ALA A 261 15.76 -0.64 0.10
N TRP A 262 15.02 0.01 1.01
CA TRP A 262 14.76 -0.51 2.36
C TRP A 262 13.66 -1.57 2.39
N LEU A 263 12.63 -1.46 1.55
CA LEU A 263 11.53 -2.43 1.48
C LEU A 263 12.05 -3.85 1.18
N LYS A 264 11.52 -4.83 1.90
CA LYS A 264 11.86 -6.25 1.71
C LYS A 264 10.58 -7.04 1.50
N TRP A 265 10.55 -7.78 0.43
CA TRP A 265 9.43 -8.63 0.08
C TRP A 265 9.80 -10.11 0.21
N ALA A 266 8.80 -10.96 0.42
CA ALA A 266 9.00 -12.40 0.27
C ALA A 266 9.46 -12.70 -1.17
N PRO A 267 10.33 -13.69 -1.39
CA PRO A 267 10.69 -14.09 -2.75
C PRO A 267 9.43 -14.43 -3.54
N MET A 268 9.27 -13.82 -4.73
CA MET A 268 8.16 -14.18 -5.63
C MET A 268 8.28 -15.66 -5.95
N LYS A 269 7.31 -16.47 -5.53
CA LYS A 269 7.24 -17.86 -5.96
C LYS A 269 6.95 -17.85 -7.46
N PRO A 270 7.72 -18.59 -8.28
CA PRO A 270 7.37 -18.77 -9.67
C PRO A 270 5.93 -19.27 -9.77
N ALA A 271 5.13 -18.72 -10.69
CA ALA A 271 3.81 -19.27 -10.94
C ALA A 271 3.95 -20.75 -11.23
N THR A 272 3.30 -21.61 -10.45
CA THR A 272 3.22 -23.03 -10.76
C THR A 272 2.62 -23.14 -12.16
N PRO A 273 3.29 -23.78 -13.14
CA PRO A 273 2.71 -23.96 -14.46
C PRO A 273 1.32 -24.56 -14.29
N ALA A 274 0.31 -23.99 -14.96
CA ALA A 274 -1.00 -24.61 -15.00
C ALA A 274 -0.79 -26.08 -15.43
N PRO A 275 -1.47 -27.06 -14.79
CA PRO A 275 -1.36 -28.43 -15.19
C PRO A 275 -1.67 -28.50 -16.69
N SER A 276 -0.70 -29.01 -17.46
CA SER A 276 -0.86 -29.26 -18.89
C SER A 276 -2.14 -30.03 -19.05
N ALA A 277 -3.06 -29.53 -19.88
CA ALA A 277 -4.29 -30.27 -20.21
C ALA A 277 -3.83 -31.63 -20.76
N SER A 278 -3.88 -32.64 -19.91
CA SER A 278 -3.59 -34.02 -20.30
C SER A 278 -4.52 -34.39 -21.44
N ALA A 279 -3.94 -34.89 -22.51
CA ALA A 279 -4.63 -35.33 -23.70
C ALA A 279 -5.94 -36.08 -23.35
N ILE A 280 -7.01 -35.61 -23.93
CA ILE A 280 -8.29 -36.33 -23.90
C ILE A 280 -8.03 -37.74 -24.44
N PRO A 281 -8.30 -38.82 -23.69
CA PRO A 281 -8.17 -40.15 -24.23
C PRO A 281 -9.17 -40.29 -25.37
N THR A 282 -8.67 -40.53 -26.59
CA THR A 282 -9.51 -40.91 -27.74
C THR A 282 -10.14 -42.27 -27.44
N ASN A 283 -11.41 -42.22 -27.07
CA ASN A 283 -12.23 -43.41 -26.88
C ASN A 283 -12.37 -44.07 -28.24
N SER A 284 -11.67 -45.18 -28.50
CA SER A 284 -11.82 -46.00 -29.69
C SER A 284 -13.24 -46.57 -29.71
N LEU A 285 -14.00 -46.18 -30.71
CA LEU A 285 -15.29 -46.72 -31.00
C LEU A 285 -15.17 -48.23 -31.32
N ARG A 286 -15.66 -49.06 -30.44
CA ARG A 286 -15.81 -50.49 -30.65
C ARG A 286 -16.89 -50.71 -31.72
N PRO A 287 -16.65 -51.51 -32.79
CA PRO A 287 -17.69 -51.78 -33.76
C PRO A 287 -18.79 -52.65 -33.15
N THR A 288 -20.05 -52.27 -33.40
CA THR A 288 -21.23 -53.03 -33.06
C THR A 288 -21.34 -54.26 -33.98
N PRO A 289 -21.69 -55.46 -33.47
CA PRO A 289 -21.95 -56.62 -34.33
C PRO A 289 -23.31 -56.47 -35.02
N SER A 290 -23.37 -56.80 -36.33
CA SER A 290 -24.56 -56.85 -37.11
C SER A 290 -25.48 -58.05 -36.67
N PRO A 291 -26.81 -57.90 -36.74
CA PRO A 291 -27.73 -59.00 -36.46
C PRO A 291 -27.73 -59.93 -37.62
N THR A 292 -27.50 -61.21 -37.39
CA THR A 292 -27.79 -62.31 -38.29
C THR A 292 -29.25 -62.71 -38.21
N ALA A 293 -29.85 -63.01 -39.39
CA ALA A 293 -31.20 -63.40 -39.66
C ALA A 293 -31.71 -64.57 -38.85
#